data_d25a623cbb1c4aa09b4948364c95deeb
#
_entry.id   d25a623cbb1c4aa09b4948364c95deeb
#
_cell.length_a   1.000
_cell.length_b   1.000
_cell.length_c   1.000
_cell.angle_alpha   90.00
_cell.angle_beta   90.00
_cell.angle_gamma   90.00
#
_symmetry.space_group_name_H-M   'P 1'
#
loop_
_entity.id
_entity.type
_entity.pdbx_description
1 polymer ?
#
loop_
_entity_poly.entity_id
_entity_poly.type
_entity_poly.pdbx_seq_one_letter_code
_entity_poly.pdbx_strand_id
1 'polypeptide(L)'
;KVFLIYFIFALKSYSENVDKNNDLVVLGSNKAPVKIKIFSSLTCPHCAKFHIDVVTKIKEKYIETGKVQLIFIDFPLDQVAFNASKLLHCLDKKEQMKFLDTIYETQNKWTSGQDVEEINKNLGKIIKKFGVNSTQFDNCLANEAISDKILNGRIDAVAKYSINSTPTIIINEKKLEGSVSFKSIEKKIKKLI
;
A
#
# COMPACT_ATOMS: atom_id res chain seq x y z
N LYS A 1 -2.57 60.88 -27.39
CA LYS A 1 -2.35 60.21 -26.09
C LYS A 1 -2.95 58.81 -26.19
N VAL A 2 -2.12 57.81 -26.39
CA VAL A 2 -2.52 56.40 -26.44
C VAL A 2 -2.32 55.83 -25.06
N PHE A 3 -3.39 55.41 -24.38
CA PHE A 3 -3.34 54.70 -23.13
C PHE A 3 -3.08 53.21 -23.39
N LEU A 4 -1.89 52.72 -23.06
CA LEU A 4 -1.51 51.32 -23.11
C LEU A 4 -2.02 50.67 -21.82
N ILE A 5 -3.10 49.89 -21.90
CA ILE A 5 -3.60 49.08 -20.77
C ILE A 5 -2.78 47.78 -20.73
N TYR A 6 -1.90 47.65 -19.74
CA TYR A 6 -1.21 46.44 -19.41
C TYR A 6 -2.18 45.46 -18.69
N PHE A 7 -2.61 44.44 -19.41
CA PHE A 7 -3.34 43.32 -18.82
C PHE A 7 -2.29 42.39 -18.15
N ILE A 8 -2.14 42.52 -16.85
CA ILE A 8 -1.33 41.59 -16.06
C ILE A 8 -2.14 40.31 -15.90
N PHE A 9 -1.83 39.27 -16.71
CA PHE A 9 -2.30 37.91 -16.46
C PHE A 9 -1.57 37.36 -15.22
N ALA A 10 -2.24 37.42 -14.07
CA ALA A 10 -1.83 36.67 -12.90
C ALA A 10 -2.04 35.17 -13.20
N LEU A 11 -0.97 34.48 -13.57
CA LEU A 11 -0.92 33.03 -13.57
C LEU A 11 -1.10 32.56 -12.12
N LYS A 12 -2.32 32.28 -11.74
CA LYS A 12 -2.64 31.53 -10.53
C LYS A 12 -2.08 30.13 -10.73
N SER A 13 -0.90 29.84 -10.17
CA SER A 13 -0.40 28.47 -10.05
C SER A 13 -1.41 27.69 -9.22
N TYR A 14 -2.23 26.92 -9.89
CA TYR A 14 -3.11 25.94 -9.28
C TYR A 14 -2.18 24.81 -8.76
N SER A 15 -1.75 24.96 -7.51
CA SER A 15 -1.14 23.84 -6.78
C SER A 15 -2.25 22.83 -6.56
N GLU A 16 -2.35 21.83 -7.43
CA GLU A 16 -3.11 20.62 -7.14
C GLU A 16 -2.49 19.99 -5.90
N ASN A 17 -3.10 20.25 -4.75
CA ASN A 17 -2.99 19.38 -3.60
C ASN A 17 -3.68 18.06 -3.96
N VAL A 18 -3.00 17.23 -4.73
CA VAL A 18 -3.35 15.82 -4.87
C VAL A 18 -3.25 15.26 -3.46
N ASP A 19 -4.38 14.88 -2.92
CA ASP A 19 -4.47 14.27 -1.59
C ASP A 19 -3.70 12.94 -1.65
N LYS A 20 -2.39 12.98 -1.31
CA LYS A 20 -1.47 11.84 -1.37
C LYS A 20 -1.98 10.61 -0.60
N ASN A 21 -3.00 10.80 0.25
CA ASN A 21 -3.63 9.72 1.01
C ASN A 21 -4.72 8.97 0.22
N ASN A 22 -5.27 9.55 -0.85
CA ASN A 22 -6.40 8.93 -1.56
C ASN A 22 -6.00 7.70 -2.39
N ASP A 23 -4.71 7.46 -2.51
CA ASP A 23 -4.14 6.40 -3.33
C ASP A 23 -3.61 5.18 -2.57
N LEU A 24 -3.52 5.26 -1.26
CA LEU A 24 -3.05 4.16 -0.42
C LEU A 24 -4.18 3.19 -0.06
N VAL A 25 -3.84 1.96 0.22
CA VAL A 25 -4.80 1.02 0.84
C VAL A 25 -4.89 1.36 2.32
N VAL A 26 -6.06 1.80 2.75
CA VAL A 26 -6.29 2.28 4.11
C VAL A 26 -7.45 1.55 4.74
N LEU A 27 -7.31 1.16 6.00
CA LEU A 27 -8.35 0.55 6.81
C LEU A 27 -8.51 1.30 8.14
N GLY A 28 -9.73 1.66 8.48
CA GLY A 28 -10.05 2.43 9.69
C GLY A 28 -10.20 3.93 9.45
N SER A 29 -10.60 4.64 10.50
CA SER A 29 -10.93 6.07 10.44
C SER A 29 -9.69 6.94 10.29
N ASN A 30 -9.76 7.97 9.43
CA ASN A 30 -8.72 8.99 9.33
C ASN A 30 -8.58 9.86 10.61
N LYS A 31 -9.57 9.82 11.49
CA LYS A 31 -9.58 10.49 12.80
C LYS A 31 -8.99 9.62 13.92
N ALA A 32 -8.55 8.38 13.61
CA ALA A 32 -7.96 7.49 14.60
C ALA A 32 -6.71 8.12 15.23
N PRO A 33 -6.57 8.08 16.56
CA PRO A 33 -5.41 8.65 17.28
C PRO A 33 -4.10 7.89 16.97
N VAL A 34 -4.20 6.62 16.58
CA VAL A 34 -3.04 5.79 16.24
C VAL A 34 -3.07 5.46 14.75
N LYS A 35 -2.05 5.91 14.04
CA LYS A 35 -1.84 5.58 12.63
C LYS A 35 -0.67 4.63 12.48
N ILE A 36 -0.90 3.48 11.84
CA ILE A 36 0.10 2.45 11.65
C ILE A 36 0.35 2.29 10.15
N LYS A 37 1.53 2.72 9.69
CA LYS A 37 2.00 2.51 8.32
C LYS A 37 2.75 1.18 8.27
N ILE A 38 2.40 0.35 7.30
CA ILE A 38 2.95 -0.99 7.09
C ILE A 38 3.61 -1.00 5.72
N PHE A 39 4.95 -0.99 5.71
CA PHE A 39 5.74 -1.13 4.49
C PHE A 39 5.98 -2.61 4.24
N SER A 40 5.49 -3.11 3.12
CA SER A 40 5.51 -4.55 2.85
C SER A 40 5.71 -4.89 1.38
N SER A 41 6.28 -6.07 1.13
CA SER A 41 6.36 -6.68 -0.19
C SER A 41 5.40 -7.85 -0.27
N LEU A 42 4.68 -7.96 -1.37
CA LEU A 42 3.65 -8.99 -1.55
C LEU A 42 4.24 -10.40 -1.73
N THR A 43 5.53 -10.52 -2.06
CA THR A 43 6.27 -11.80 -2.11
C THR A 43 6.98 -12.15 -0.80
N CYS A 44 7.07 -11.24 0.16
CA CYS A 44 7.80 -11.47 1.40
C CYS A 44 7.02 -12.40 2.35
N PRO A 45 7.54 -13.59 2.72
CA PRO A 45 6.85 -14.53 3.63
C PRO A 45 6.61 -13.95 5.02
N HIS A 46 7.54 -13.11 5.52
CA HIS A 46 7.36 -12.43 6.80
C HIS A 46 6.22 -11.40 6.75
N CYS A 47 5.99 -10.76 5.59
CA CYS A 47 4.85 -9.86 5.39
C CYS A 47 3.53 -10.64 5.39
N ALA A 48 3.46 -11.79 4.72
CA ALA A 48 2.28 -12.65 4.75
C ALA A 48 1.95 -13.10 6.19
N LYS A 49 2.97 -13.61 6.90
CA LYS A 49 2.78 -14.00 8.31
C LYS A 49 2.33 -12.82 9.18
N PHE A 50 2.92 -11.66 9.03
CA PHE A 50 2.52 -10.46 9.75
C PHE A 50 1.08 -10.06 9.44
N HIS A 51 0.69 -10.10 8.17
CA HIS A 51 -0.67 -9.77 7.74
C HIS A 51 -1.69 -10.72 8.38
N ILE A 52 -1.46 -12.03 8.30
CA ILE A 52 -2.37 -13.05 8.82
C ILE A 52 -2.45 -13.01 10.35
N ASP A 53 -1.29 -12.97 11.04
CA ASP A 53 -1.24 -13.14 12.49
C ASP A 53 -1.45 -11.85 13.29
N VAL A 54 -1.07 -10.69 12.71
CA VAL A 54 -1.02 -9.42 13.44
C VAL A 54 -2.05 -8.44 12.93
N VAL A 55 -2.12 -8.22 11.61
CA VAL A 55 -3.09 -7.27 11.02
C VAL A 55 -4.51 -7.71 11.33
N THR A 56 -4.82 -9.01 11.20
CA THR A 56 -6.15 -9.56 11.54
C THR A 56 -6.55 -9.20 12.97
N LYS A 57 -5.67 -9.40 13.96
CA LYS A 57 -5.93 -9.07 15.37
C LYS A 57 -6.10 -7.57 15.61
N ILE A 58 -5.36 -6.73 14.87
CA ILE A 58 -5.51 -5.27 14.95
C ILE A 58 -6.86 -4.86 14.35
N LYS A 59 -7.27 -5.46 13.22
CA LYS A 59 -8.59 -5.23 12.60
C LYS A 59 -9.70 -5.51 13.61
N GLU A 60 -9.73 -6.69 14.18
CA GLU A 60 -10.76 -7.13 15.12
C GLU A 60 -10.84 -6.25 16.37
N LYS A 61 -9.70 -5.82 16.90
CA LYS A 61 -9.67 -5.19 18.23
C LYS A 61 -9.73 -3.67 18.22
N TYR A 62 -9.23 -3.02 17.16
CA TYR A 62 -8.98 -1.58 17.18
C TYR A 62 -9.56 -0.79 16.02
N ILE A 63 -9.83 -1.42 14.87
CA ILE A 63 -10.32 -0.70 13.69
C ILE A 63 -11.77 -0.25 13.87
N GLU A 64 -12.68 -1.16 14.27
CA GLU A 64 -14.10 -0.84 14.47
C GLU A 64 -14.31 0.16 15.61
N THR A 65 -13.42 0.17 16.60
CA THR A 65 -13.47 1.13 17.70
C THR A 65 -12.96 2.52 17.34
N GLY A 66 -12.51 2.72 16.10
CA GLY A 66 -11.94 3.97 15.60
C GLY A 66 -10.61 4.38 16.24
N LYS A 67 -9.95 3.49 16.98
CA LYS A 67 -8.70 3.79 17.71
C LYS A 67 -7.45 3.68 16.85
N VAL A 68 -7.48 2.86 15.80
CA VAL A 68 -6.36 2.61 14.91
C VAL A 68 -6.78 2.82 13.46
N GLN A 69 -5.89 3.39 12.67
CA GLN A 69 -5.91 3.37 11.22
C GLN A 69 -4.70 2.60 10.72
N LEU A 70 -4.91 1.62 9.84
CA LEU A 70 -3.86 0.92 9.10
C LEU A 70 -3.69 1.55 7.73
N ILE A 71 -2.45 1.76 7.32
CA ILE A 71 -2.06 2.33 6.02
C ILE A 71 -1.04 1.37 5.42
N PHE A 72 -1.42 0.68 4.34
CA PHE A 72 -0.56 -0.26 3.66
C PHE A 72 0.21 0.46 2.56
N ILE A 73 1.53 0.31 2.56
CA ILE A 73 2.44 0.98 1.63
C ILE A 73 3.29 -0.08 0.95
N ASP A 74 3.27 -0.06 -0.38
CA ASP A 74 4.05 -0.97 -1.18
C ASP A 74 5.55 -0.71 -1.03
N PHE A 75 6.27 -1.79 -0.77
CA PHE A 75 7.73 -1.80 -0.77
C PHE A 75 8.22 -3.06 -1.48
N PRO A 76 7.99 -3.16 -2.81
CA PRO A 76 8.32 -4.36 -3.57
C PRO A 76 9.83 -4.65 -3.51
N LEU A 77 10.19 -5.89 -3.23
CA LEU A 77 11.57 -6.35 -3.17
C LEU A 77 12.04 -6.99 -4.48
N ASP A 78 11.10 -7.36 -5.35
CA ASP A 78 11.33 -8.02 -6.63
C ASP A 78 10.27 -7.63 -7.66
N GLN A 79 10.48 -8.08 -8.92
CA GLN A 79 9.57 -7.79 -10.03
C GLN A 79 8.18 -8.39 -9.84
N VAL A 80 8.10 -9.56 -9.21
CA VAL A 80 6.82 -10.24 -8.97
C VAL A 80 5.98 -9.48 -7.95
N ALA A 81 6.60 -9.03 -6.84
CA ALA A 81 5.96 -8.17 -5.87
C ALA A 81 5.49 -6.86 -6.50
N PHE A 82 6.31 -6.27 -7.38
CA PHE A 82 5.96 -5.05 -8.09
C PHE A 82 4.75 -5.23 -9.00
N ASN A 83 4.68 -6.34 -9.75
CA ASN A 83 3.53 -6.68 -10.58
C ASN A 83 2.27 -6.89 -9.74
N ALA A 84 2.36 -7.61 -8.63
CA ALA A 84 1.25 -7.81 -7.71
C ALA A 84 0.75 -6.48 -7.10
N SER A 85 1.66 -5.56 -6.75
CA SER A 85 1.32 -4.21 -6.29
C SER A 85 0.60 -3.39 -7.37
N LYS A 86 1.03 -3.47 -8.64
CA LYS A 86 0.30 -2.82 -9.74
C LYS A 86 -1.14 -3.32 -9.84
N LEU A 87 -1.33 -4.62 -9.77
CA LEU A 87 -2.67 -5.23 -9.82
C LEU A 87 -3.55 -4.77 -8.65
N LEU A 88 -3.00 -4.66 -7.44
CA LEU A 88 -3.69 -4.11 -6.27
C LEU A 88 -4.22 -2.69 -6.54
N HIS A 89 -3.39 -1.83 -7.13
CA HIS A 89 -3.76 -0.44 -7.42
C HIS A 89 -4.68 -0.28 -8.64
N CYS A 90 -4.81 -1.30 -9.48
CA CYS A 90 -5.78 -1.34 -10.57
C CYS A 90 -7.22 -1.63 -10.11
N LEU A 91 -7.39 -2.18 -8.91
CA LEU A 91 -8.70 -2.52 -8.39
C LEU A 91 -9.42 -1.31 -7.78
N ASP A 92 -10.74 -1.34 -7.82
CA ASP A 92 -11.56 -0.42 -7.05
C ASP A 92 -11.17 -0.44 -5.57
N LYS A 93 -11.19 0.70 -4.91
CA LYS A 93 -10.81 0.85 -3.49
C LYS A 93 -11.47 -0.16 -2.55
N LYS A 94 -12.76 -0.45 -2.78
CA LYS A 94 -13.54 -1.41 -1.98
C LYS A 94 -13.02 -2.84 -2.08
N GLU A 95 -12.34 -3.20 -3.19
CA GLU A 95 -11.82 -4.54 -3.43
C GLU A 95 -10.34 -4.69 -2.99
N GLN A 96 -9.62 -3.58 -2.83
CA GLN A 96 -8.17 -3.61 -2.57
C GLN A 96 -7.82 -4.36 -1.28
N MET A 97 -8.58 -4.15 -0.21
CA MET A 97 -8.30 -4.85 1.05
C MET A 97 -8.55 -6.36 0.95
N LYS A 98 -9.63 -6.77 0.29
CA LYS A 98 -9.93 -8.17 0.03
C LYS A 98 -8.89 -8.84 -0.87
N PHE A 99 -8.40 -8.11 -1.87
CA PHE A 99 -7.31 -8.60 -2.71
C PHE A 99 -6.03 -8.78 -1.90
N LEU A 100 -5.68 -7.80 -1.05
CA LEU A 100 -4.50 -7.87 -0.19
C LEU A 100 -4.57 -9.06 0.79
N ASP A 101 -5.72 -9.29 1.43
CA ASP A 101 -5.96 -10.46 2.27
C ASP A 101 -5.75 -11.75 1.45
N THR A 102 -6.36 -11.86 0.25
CA THR A 102 -6.25 -13.04 -0.64
C THR A 102 -4.80 -13.30 -1.08
N ILE A 103 -4.06 -12.26 -1.46
CA ILE A 103 -2.66 -12.36 -1.90
C ILE A 103 -1.78 -12.92 -0.80
N TYR A 104 -1.93 -12.46 0.44
CA TYR A 104 -1.13 -12.96 1.56
C TYR A 104 -1.56 -14.36 2.01
N GLU A 105 -2.85 -14.65 2.07
CA GLU A 105 -3.36 -15.98 2.44
C GLU A 105 -2.94 -17.08 1.45
N THR A 106 -2.80 -16.72 0.19
CA THR A 106 -2.45 -17.67 -0.88
C THR A 106 -1.03 -17.50 -1.41
N GLN A 107 -0.17 -16.75 -0.70
CA GLN A 107 1.15 -16.37 -1.18
C GLN A 107 1.98 -17.56 -1.71
N ASN A 108 2.07 -18.63 -0.94
CA ASN A 108 2.84 -19.83 -1.32
C ASN A 108 2.29 -20.54 -2.57
N LYS A 109 1.02 -20.31 -2.92
CA LYS A 109 0.40 -20.89 -4.12
C LYS A 109 0.67 -20.06 -5.37
N TRP A 110 0.49 -18.74 -5.28
CA TRP A 110 0.63 -17.92 -6.47
C TRP A 110 2.10 -17.57 -6.77
N THR A 111 2.96 -17.57 -5.77
CA THR A 111 4.42 -17.40 -5.98
C THR A 111 5.11 -18.68 -6.47
N SER A 112 4.42 -19.81 -6.52
CA SER A 112 4.96 -21.03 -7.09
C SER A 112 5.01 -20.92 -8.62
N GLY A 113 6.20 -20.87 -9.16
CA GLY A 113 6.48 -20.78 -10.60
C GLY A 113 7.97 -20.76 -10.83
N GLN A 114 8.40 -21.16 -12.04
CA GLN A 114 9.82 -21.21 -12.40
C GLN A 114 10.35 -19.82 -12.82
N ASP A 115 9.45 -18.95 -13.28
CA ASP A 115 9.78 -17.61 -13.76
C ASP A 115 8.65 -16.60 -13.49
N VAL A 116 8.94 -15.34 -13.82
CA VAL A 116 7.98 -14.22 -13.63
C VAL A 116 6.73 -14.42 -14.47
N GLU A 117 6.82 -15.01 -15.65
CA GLU A 117 5.68 -15.21 -16.55
C GLU A 117 4.70 -16.22 -15.98
N GLU A 118 5.20 -17.34 -15.47
CA GLU A 118 4.36 -18.36 -14.82
C GLU A 118 3.68 -17.82 -13.56
N ILE A 119 4.43 -17.05 -12.76
CA ILE A 119 3.87 -16.42 -11.56
C ILE A 119 2.82 -15.36 -11.95
N ASN A 120 3.04 -14.58 -13.01
CA ASN A 120 2.04 -13.64 -13.52
C ASN A 120 0.75 -14.36 -13.98
N LYS A 121 0.86 -15.54 -14.59
CA LYS A 121 -0.33 -16.36 -14.91
C LYS A 121 -1.11 -16.75 -13.65
N ASN A 122 -0.42 -17.07 -12.55
CA ASN A 122 -1.06 -17.37 -11.28
C ASN A 122 -1.74 -16.12 -10.68
N LEU A 123 -1.10 -14.95 -10.73
CA LEU A 123 -1.71 -13.66 -10.36
C LEU A 123 -2.95 -13.35 -11.22
N GLY A 124 -2.89 -13.62 -12.51
CA GLY A 124 -4.03 -13.48 -13.43
C GLY A 124 -5.24 -14.32 -13.02
N LYS A 125 -5.02 -15.56 -12.53
CA LYS A 125 -6.09 -16.41 -11.99
C LYS A 125 -6.75 -15.81 -10.73
N ILE A 126 -5.95 -15.15 -9.89
CA ILE A 126 -6.47 -14.51 -8.67
C ILE A 126 -7.28 -13.27 -9.04
N ILE A 127 -6.70 -12.34 -9.81
CA ILE A 127 -7.35 -11.05 -10.07
C ILE A 127 -8.61 -11.18 -10.93
N LYS A 128 -8.71 -12.25 -11.73
CA LYS A 128 -9.95 -12.59 -12.45
C LYS A 128 -11.15 -12.74 -11.52
N LYS A 129 -10.93 -13.21 -10.28
CA LYS A 129 -12.00 -13.32 -9.25
C LYS A 129 -12.49 -11.94 -8.77
N PHE A 130 -11.72 -10.89 -9.05
CA PHE A 130 -12.05 -9.49 -8.77
C PHE A 130 -12.58 -8.75 -10.01
N GLY A 131 -12.97 -9.49 -11.06
CA GLY A 131 -13.59 -8.92 -12.26
C GLY A 131 -12.63 -8.39 -13.31
N VAL A 132 -11.32 -8.56 -13.15
CA VAL A 132 -10.30 -8.10 -14.11
C VAL A 132 -10.08 -9.17 -15.18
N ASN A 133 -10.32 -8.84 -16.44
CA ASN A 133 -10.06 -9.72 -17.58
C ASN A 133 -8.59 -9.66 -18.03
N SER A 134 -8.19 -10.49 -19.02
CA SER A 134 -6.81 -10.56 -19.49
C SER A 134 -6.29 -9.24 -20.08
N THR A 135 -7.09 -8.55 -20.87
CA THR A 135 -6.70 -7.25 -21.45
C THR A 135 -6.50 -6.19 -20.36
N GLN A 136 -7.39 -6.16 -19.36
CA GLN A 136 -7.25 -5.28 -18.20
C GLN A 136 -6.02 -5.64 -17.36
N PHE A 137 -5.74 -6.94 -17.19
CA PHE A 137 -4.53 -7.41 -16.51
C PHE A 137 -3.26 -6.88 -17.17
N ASP A 138 -3.15 -7.03 -18.48
CA ASP A 138 -1.98 -6.56 -19.25
C ASP A 138 -1.85 -5.03 -19.17
N ASN A 139 -2.95 -4.31 -19.31
CA ASN A 139 -2.99 -2.85 -19.15
C ASN A 139 -2.55 -2.40 -17.74
N CYS A 140 -2.93 -3.14 -16.69
CA CYS A 140 -2.49 -2.87 -15.32
C CYS A 140 -0.97 -3.05 -15.17
N LEU A 141 -0.41 -4.12 -15.73
CA LEU A 141 1.03 -4.36 -15.68
C LEU A 141 1.82 -3.34 -16.50
N ALA A 142 1.24 -2.82 -17.59
CA ALA A 142 1.85 -1.79 -18.44
C ALA A 142 1.63 -0.35 -17.93
N ASN A 143 0.85 -0.14 -16.85
CA ASN A 143 0.48 1.20 -16.38
C ASN A 143 1.68 1.89 -15.72
N GLU A 144 2.27 2.86 -16.42
CA GLU A 144 3.42 3.62 -15.95
C GLU A 144 3.11 4.53 -14.77
N ALA A 145 1.92 5.15 -14.74
CA ALA A 145 1.55 6.02 -13.64
C ALA A 145 1.45 5.26 -12.30
N ILE A 146 0.94 4.02 -12.32
CA ILE A 146 0.95 3.13 -11.14
C ILE A 146 2.39 2.71 -10.80
N SER A 147 3.21 2.43 -11.81
CA SER A 147 4.62 2.07 -11.63
C SER A 147 5.38 3.18 -10.92
N ASP A 148 5.32 4.38 -11.45
CA ASP A 148 5.99 5.56 -10.90
C ASP A 148 5.57 5.84 -9.47
N LYS A 149 4.28 5.72 -9.18
CA LYS A 149 3.73 5.89 -7.85
C LYS A 149 4.33 4.90 -6.84
N ILE A 150 4.38 3.61 -7.17
CA ILE A 150 4.94 2.58 -6.31
C ILE A 150 6.43 2.81 -6.09
N LEU A 151 7.18 3.12 -7.16
CA LEU A 151 8.61 3.36 -7.08
C LEU A 151 8.95 4.63 -6.31
N ASN A 152 8.24 5.73 -6.55
CA ASN A 152 8.41 6.97 -5.78
C ASN A 152 8.05 6.77 -4.31
N GLY A 153 6.96 6.03 -4.01
CA GLY A 153 6.60 5.68 -2.63
C GLY A 153 7.70 4.88 -1.93
N ARG A 154 8.37 3.98 -2.63
CA ARG A 154 9.53 3.23 -2.11
C ARG A 154 10.73 4.15 -1.86
N ILE A 155 11.04 5.08 -2.77
CA ILE A 155 12.12 6.07 -2.61
C ILE A 155 11.84 6.95 -1.39
N ASP A 156 10.63 7.48 -1.27
CA ASP A 156 10.21 8.31 -0.13
C ASP A 156 10.30 7.55 1.20
N ALA A 157 9.94 6.26 1.20
CA ALA A 157 10.03 5.39 2.38
C ALA A 157 11.50 5.23 2.84
N VAL A 158 12.41 5.00 1.92
CA VAL A 158 13.84 4.90 2.22
C VAL A 158 14.36 6.24 2.75
N ALA A 159 14.05 7.34 2.07
CA ALA A 159 14.51 8.67 2.44
C ALA A 159 13.98 9.11 3.82
N LYS A 160 12.68 8.87 4.08
CA LYS A 160 12.03 9.38 5.30
C LYS A 160 12.24 8.49 6.52
N TYR A 161 12.22 7.17 6.34
CA TYR A 161 12.20 6.22 7.46
C TYR A 161 13.36 5.24 7.45
N SER A 162 14.31 5.36 6.50
CA SER A 162 15.44 4.44 6.32
C SER A 162 14.95 2.97 6.25
N ILE A 163 13.89 2.75 5.43
CA ILE A 163 13.35 1.40 5.22
C ILE A 163 14.34 0.58 4.40
N ASN A 164 14.74 -0.57 4.91
CA ASN A 164 15.67 -1.50 4.25
C ASN A 164 15.21 -2.96 4.29
N SER A 165 14.08 -3.23 4.95
CA SER A 165 13.52 -4.57 5.10
C SER A 165 12.01 -4.53 5.25
N THR A 166 11.34 -5.66 5.01
CA THR A 166 9.89 -5.83 5.15
C THR A 166 9.53 -7.03 6.01
N PRO A 167 8.46 -6.95 6.81
CA PRO A 167 7.65 -5.75 7.03
C PRO A 167 8.37 -4.73 7.92
N THR A 168 8.24 -3.43 7.61
CA THR A 168 8.62 -2.34 8.51
C THR A 168 7.36 -1.59 8.95
N ILE A 169 7.28 -1.29 10.24
CA ILE A 169 6.11 -0.70 10.88
C ILE A 169 6.44 0.68 11.44
N ILE A 170 5.64 1.67 11.06
CA ILE A 170 5.73 3.03 11.59
C ILE A 170 4.46 3.33 12.37
N ILE A 171 4.56 3.71 13.63
CA ILE A 171 3.43 4.07 14.49
C ILE A 171 3.54 5.54 14.84
N ASN A 172 2.56 6.36 14.43
CA ASN A 172 2.57 7.82 14.61
C ASN A 172 3.95 8.42 14.30
N GLU A 173 4.43 8.16 13.06
CA GLU A 173 5.71 8.65 12.48
C GLU A 173 6.97 8.08 13.14
N LYS A 174 6.87 7.19 14.12
CA LYS A 174 8.02 6.53 14.77
C LYS A 174 8.16 5.09 14.33
N LYS A 175 9.36 4.72 13.89
CA LYS A 175 9.67 3.33 13.50
C LYS A 175 9.57 2.41 14.73
N LEU A 176 8.90 1.28 14.56
CA LEU A 176 8.87 0.24 15.57
C LEU A 176 10.20 -0.51 15.57
N GLU A 177 10.90 -0.42 16.65
CA GLU A 177 12.14 -1.17 16.84
C GLU A 177 11.86 -2.55 17.47
N GLY A 178 12.63 -3.55 17.06
CA GLY A 178 12.55 -4.91 17.58
C GLY A 178 11.43 -5.75 16.96
N SER A 179 10.75 -6.55 17.78
CA SER A 179 9.77 -7.53 17.28
C SER A 179 8.50 -6.87 16.73
N VAL A 180 8.11 -7.28 15.52
CA VAL A 180 6.84 -6.86 14.87
C VAL A 180 5.65 -7.76 15.25
N SER A 181 5.63 -8.29 16.49
CA SER A 181 4.55 -9.11 17.01
C SER A 181 3.32 -8.28 17.40
N PHE A 182 2.14 -8.92 17.44
CA PHE A 182 0.93 -8.27 17.95
C PHE A 182 1.13 -7.69 19.35
N LYS A 183 1.78 -8.43 20.25
CA LYS A 183 2.04 -7.99 21.65
C LYS A 183 2.86 -6.70 21.70
N SER A 184 3.89 -6.57 20.86
CA SER A 184 4.73 -5.36 20.84
C SER A 184 3.98 -4.16 20.28
N ILE A 185 3.20 -4.35 19.20
CA ILE A 185 2.38 -3.29 18.59
C ILE A 185 1.24 -2.89 19.52
N GLU A 186 0.54 -3.85 20.12
CA GLU A 186 -0.53 -3.59 21.08
C GLU A 186 -0.05 -2.77 22.28
N LYS A 187 1.15 -3.09 22.81
CA LYS A 187 1.76 -2.29 23.89
C LYS A 187 1.98 -0.82 23.47
N LYS A 188 2.31 -0.56 22.21
CA LYS A 188 2.45 0.81 21.69
C LYS A 188 1.09 1.47 21.50
N ILE A 189 0.11 0.75 20.93
CA ILE A 189 -1.26 1.26 20.78
C ILE A 189 -1.81 1.71 22.13
N LYS A 190 -1.76 0.83 23.15
CA LYS A 190 -2.28 1.12 24.50
C LYS A 190 -1.65 2.31 25.21
N LYS A 191 -0.46 2.74 24.77
CA LYS A 191 0.20 3.95 25.31
C LYS A 191 -0.23 5.25 24.59
N LEU A 192 -0.92 5.11 23.46
CA LEU A 192 -1.27 6.22 22.56
C LEU A 192 -2.79 6.52 22.54
N ILE A 193 -3.60 5.66 23.21
CA ILE A 193 -5.06 5.79 23.31
C ILE A 193 -5.51 6.08 24.74
#